data_8c6245b8d05d59aabf4a52ee11216c80
#
_entry.id   8c6245b8d05d59aabf4a52ee11216c80
#
_cell.length_a   1.000
_cell.length_b   1.000
_cell.length_c   1.000
_cell.angle_alpha   90.00
_cell.angle_beta   90.00
_cell.angle_gamma   90.00
#
_symmetry.space_group_name_H-M   'P 1'
#
loop_
_entity.id
_entity.type
_entity.pdbx_description
1 polymer ?
#
loop_
_entity_poly.entity_id
_entity_poly.type
_entity_poly.pdbx_seq_one_letter_code
_entity_poly.pdbx_strand_id
1 'polypeptide(L)'
;MLIARGITKRFGAVQALAGLDLTINAGEFFALLGGSGSGKSSLLRVLAGFEAPDAGALTLDGQDLLPMPPWARPINMMFQSYALFPHMNVAENIAYGLKRAGVAAAERQSRIAAVLDLVGLPGLEARKPQQLSGGQKQRVALARSLVMQPRLLLLDEPMAALDAGLRERTGLELRALQRKTGAAFIMVTHDQQEALALADRIAVLEAGRVAQSGPPQEVYARPTTRFVARFLGAANVLEGRMRGDVFESAEAGAAIASGLPAETIAIALRAEHIRLISADQPHCVRGVVEDAAFRGDDWLLIIRLPGGARLRVAHAGAPPAPGDTVALAWEAASVVPLFA
;
A
#
# COMPACT_ATOMS: atom_id res chain seq x y z
N MET A 1 15.99 1.77 12.95
CA MET A 1 15.76 0.85 11.81
C MET A 1 15.15 -0.44 12.32
N LEU A 2 14.01 -0.85 11.78
CA LEU A 2 13.37 -2.15 12.05
C LEU A 2 13.92 -3.20 11.06
N ILE A 3 14.26 -4.38 11.57
CA ILE A 3 14.66 -5.53 10.74
C ILE A 3 13.87 -6.74 11.21
N ALA A 4 13.11 -7.32 10.30
CA ALA A 4 12.45 -8.62 10.43
C ALA A 4 13.13 -9.60 9.46
N ARG A 5 13.56 -10.77 9.95
CA ARG A 5 14.25 -11.79 9.14
C ARG A 5 13.60 -13.15 9.34
N GLY A 6 13.18 -13.77 8.26
CA GLY A 6 12.64 -15.13 8.25
C GLY A 6 11.37 -15.28 9.11
N ILE A 7 10.58 -14.23 9.30
CA ILE A 7 9.40 -14.26 10.18
C ILE A 7 8.37 -15.24 9.65
N THR A 8 8.06 -16.23 10.46
CA THR A 8 7.09 -17.28 10.15
C THR A 8 5.99 -17.30 11.21
N LYS A 9 4.73 -17.43 10.78
CA LYS A 9 3.58 -17.56 11.66
C LYS A 9 2.50 -18.44 11.05
N ARG A 10 2.02 -19.40 11.82
CA ARG A 10 0.90 -20.28 11.45
C ARG A 10 -0.25 -20.13 12.44
N PHE A 11 -1.46 -20.26 11.93
CA PHE A 11 -2.69 -20.37 12.70
C PHE A 11 -3.39 -21.68 12.29
N GLY A 12 -3.22 -22.72 13.07
CA GLY A 12 -3.68 -24.06 12.68
C GLY A 12 -3.03 -24.51 11.36
N ALA A 13 -3.84 -24.80 10.36
CA ALA A 13 -3.37 -25.21 9.04
C ALA A 13 -2.92 -24.04 8.14
N VAL A 14 -3.28 -22.80 8.49
CA VAL A 14 -3.02 -21.60 7.65
C VAL A 14 -1.66 -21.02 7.99
N GLN A 15 -0.78 -20.89 6.99
CA GLN A 15 0.49 -20.18 7.10
C GLN A 15 0.29 -18.70 6.75
N ALA A 16 0.22 -17.85 7.77
CA ALA A 16 -0.03 -16.42 7.61
C ALA A 16 1.23 -15.63 7.21
N LEU A 17 2.41 -16.04 7.73
CA LEU A 17 3.72 -15.50 7.37
C LEU A 17 4.65 -16.65 7.04
N ALA A 18 5.35 -16.58 5.92
CA ALA A 18 6.07 -17.71 5.31
C ALA A 18 7.57 -17.40 5.08
N GLY A 19 8.29 -17.05 6.16
CA GLY A 19 9.69 -16.65 6.09
C GLY A 19 9.85 -15.24 5.53
N LEU A 20 9.10 -14.28 6.11
CA LEU A 20 9.07 -12.90 5.64
C LEU A 20 10.31 -12.13 6.09
N ASP A 21 10.97 -11.46 5.12
CA ASP A 21 12.06 -10.52 5.35
C ASP A 21 11.58 -9.10 5.06
N LEU A 22 11.87 -8.17 5.99
CA LEU A 22 11.49 -6.77 5.85
C LEU A 22 12.46 -5.87 6.59
N THR A 23 12.87 -4.77 5.95
CA THR A 23 13.67 -3.72 6.57
C THR A 23 12.99 -2.38 6.40
N ILE A 24 12.85 -1.61 7.48
CA ILE A 24 12.25 -0.28 7.51
C ILE A 24 13.24 0.67 8.16
N ASN A 25 13.54 1.79 7.49
CA ASN A 25 14.49 2.77 7.97
C ASN A 25 13.89 3.66 9.07
N ALA A 26 14.74 4.27 9.87
CA ALA A 26 14.30 5.27 10.83
C ALA A 26 13.68 6.48 10.10
N GLY A 27 12.54 6.99 10.59
CA GLY A 27 11.85 8.12 9.99
C GLY A 27 11.23 7.86 8.62
N GLU A 28 11.11 6.59 8.20
CA GLU A 28 10.50 6.20 6.92
C GLU A 28 8.99 6.08 7.05
N PHE A 29 8.26 6.56 6.04
CA PHE A 29 6.85 6.22 5.85
C PHE A 29 6.75 5.00 4.94
N PHE A 30 6.44 3.86 5.49
CA PHE A 30 6.39 2.58 4.79
C PHE A 30 4.95 2.10 4.64
N ALA A 31 4.55 1.63 3.44
CA ALA A 31 3.23 1.05 3.25
C ALA A 31 3.29 -0.44 2.93
N LEU A 32 2.44 -1.21 3.60
CA LEU A 32 2.21 -2.64 3.34
C LEU A 32 0.93 -2.81 2.53
N LEU A 33 1.06 -3.35 1.35
CA LEU A 33 -0.01 -3.66 0.41
C LEU A 33 -0.18 -5.16 0.26
N GLY A 34 -1.34 -5.58 -0.23
CA GLY A 34 -1.62 -6.99 -0.54
C GLY A 34 -3.10 -7.31 -0.46
N GLY A 35 -3.52 -8.40 -1.07
CA GLY A 35 -4.90 -8.87 -1.02
C GLY A 35 -5.35 -9.28 0.39
N SER A 36 -6.63 -9.59 0.55
CA SER A 36 -7.13 -10.19 1.79
C SER A 36 -6.41 -11.51 2.06
N GLY A 37 -6.03 -11.75 3.31
CA GLY A 37 -5.31 -12.97 3.70
C GLY A 37 -3.81 -13.00 3.34
N SER A 38 -3.23 -11.94 2.79
CA SER A 38 -1.79 -11.90 2.44
C SER A 38 -0.84 -11.86 3.63
N GLY A 39 -1.33 -11.67 4.88
CA GLY A 39 -0.52 -11.68 6.10
C GLY A 39 -0.26 -10.31 6.73
N LYS A 40 -0.77 -9.20 6.16
CA LYS A 40 -0.53 -7.82 6.64
C LYS A 40 -0.84 -7.62 8.13
N SER A 41 -2.06 -7.92 8.55
CA SER A 41 -2.49 -7.76 9.95
C SER A 41 -1.74 -8.72 10.89
N SER A 42 -1.37 -9.93 10.41
CA SER A 42 -0.54 -10.86 11.17
C SER A 42 0.85 -10.29 11.41
N LEU A 43 1.45 -9.67 10.37
CA LEU A 43 2.74 -8.99 10.52
C LEU A 43 2.65 -7.83 11.51
N LEU A 44 1.63 -6.96 11.39
CA LEU A 44 1.44 -5.86 12.36
C LEU A 44 1.34 -6.37 13.80
N ARG A 45 0.58 -7.45 14.04
CA ARG A 45 0.44 -8.05 15.38
C ARG A 45 1.76 -8.61 15.90
N VAL A 46 2.58 -9.23 15.03
CA VAL A 46 3.93 -9.68 15.39
C VAL A 46 4.83 -8.51 15.75
N LEU A 47 4.84 -7.44 14.95
CA LEU A 47 5.62 -6.23 15.22
C LEU A 47 5.19 -5.55 16.53
N ALA A 48 3.89 -5.45 16.77
CA ALA A 48 3.33 -4.89 18.00
C ALA A 48 3.54 -5.78 19.24
N GLY A 49 3.88 -7.07 19.07
CA GLY A 49 4.05 -8.02 20.16
C GLY A 49 2.78 -8.67 20.65
N PHE A 50 1.65 -8.53 19.94
CA PHE A 50 0.40 -9.22 20.24
C PHE A 50 0.41 -10.68 19.81
N GLU A 51 1.30 -11.03 18.88
CA GLU A 51 1.52 -12.39 18.42
C GLU A 51 3.02 -12.69 18.45
N ALA A 52 3.39 -13.84 18.97
CA ALA A 52 4.75 -14.35 18.85
C ALA A 52 4.90 -15.05 17.48
N PRO A 53 5.96 -14.77 16.70
CA PRO A 53 6.26 -15.57 15.52
C PRO A 53 6.67 -16.98 15.92
N ASP A 54 6.50 -17.94 15.02
CA ASP A 54 6.92 -19.33 15.25
C ASP A 54 8.43 -19.50 14.97
N ALA A 55 8.98 -18.66 14.08
CA ALA A 55 10.41 -18.58 13.78
C ALA A 55 10.79 -17.21 13.24
N GLY A 56 12.08 -16.92 13.18
CA GLY A 56 12.66 -15.68 12.66
C GLY A 56 13.23 -14.80 13.77
N ALA A 57 13.72 -13.61 13.36
CA ALA A 57 14.27 -12.60 14.24
C ALA A 57 13.63 -11.24 13.97
N LEU A 58 13.45 -10.44 15.03
CA LEU A 58 12.85 -9.11 14.95
C LEU A 58 13.62 -8.15 15.83
N THR A 59 14.25 -7.14 15.22
CA THR A 59 15.01 -6.13 15.94
C THR A 59 14.58 -4.71 15.57
N LEU A 60 14.66 -3.79 16.52
CA LEU A 60 14.50 -2.35 16.30
C LEU A 60 15.70 -1.62 16.88
N ASP A 61 16.42 -0.87 16.05
CA ASP A 61 17.66 -0.18 16.41
C ASP A 61 18.69 -1.11 17.09
N GLY A 62 18.77 -2.36 16.63
CA GLY A 62 19.65 -3.41 17.16
C GLY A 62 19.14 -4.13 18.40
N GLN A 63 18.04 -3.68 19.00
CA GLN A 63 17.42 -4.34 20.16
C GLN A 63 16.47 -5.45 19.70
N ASP A 64 16.61 -6.65 20.26
CA ASP A 64 15.68 -7.76 20.03
C ASP A 64 14.32 -7.47 20.67
N LEU A 65 13.26 -7.53 19.85
CA LEU A 65 11.90 -7.28 20.29
C LEU A 65 11.15 -8.54 20.70
N LEU A 66 11.62 -9.74 20.34
CA LEU A 66 10.88 -10.97 20.57
C LEU A 66 10.65 -11.25 22.06
N PRO A 67 11.63 -11.07 22.98
CA PRO A 67 11.39 -11.26 24.41
C PRO A 67 10.59 -10.13 25.06
N MET A 68 10.37 -9.01 24.36
CA MET A 68 9.69 -7.85 24.92
C MET A 68 8.18 -7.97 24.81
N PRO A 69 7.43 -7.78 25.92
CA PRO A 69 5.98 -7.71 25.86
C PRO A 69 5.52 -6.42 25.12
N PRO A 70 4.28 -6.37 24.62
CA PRO A 70 3.78 -5.25 23.79
C PRO A 70 3.99 -3.86 24.43
N TRP A 71 3.75 -3.74 25.73
CA TRP A 71 3.84 -2.47 26.45
C TRP A 71 5.28 -1.97 26.73
N ALA A 72 6.27 -2.84 26.55
CA ALA A 72 7.68 -2.46 26.70
C ALA A 72 8.37 -2.17 25.37
N ARG A 73 7.73 -2.47 24.25
CA ARG A 73 8.26 -2.16 22.91
C ARG A 73 8.17 -0.66 22.62
N PRO A 74 9.18 -0.03 22.02
CA PRO A 74 9.11 1.35 21.56
C PRO A 74 8.27 1.49 20.27
N ILE A 75 7.18 0.75 20.20
CA ILE A 75 6.24 0.64 19.07
C ILE A 75 4.84 0.88 19.59
N ASN A 76 4.10 1.74 18.92
CA ASN A 76 2.68 1.92 19.19
C ASN A 76 1.84 1.54 17.96
N MET A 77 0.58 1.19 18.19
CA MET A 77 -0.35 0.81 17.14
C MET A 77 -1.64 1.60 17.23
N MET A 78 -2.10 2.08 16.09
CA MET A 78 -3.44 2.60 15.89
C MET A 78 -4.26 1.54 15.15
N PHE A 79 -5.34 1.10 15.79
CA PHE A 79 -6.25 0.09 15.24
C PHE A 79 -7.25 0.70 14.27
N GLN A 80 -7.76 -0.08 13.34
CA GLN A 80 -8.76 0.30 12.36
C GLN A 80 -10.03 0.91 13.00
N SER A 81 -10.48 0.38 14.15
CA SER A 81 -11.65 0.90 14.90
C SER A 81 -11.34 2.10 15.79
N TYR A 82 -10.11 2.65 15.71
CA TYR A 82 -9.57 3.68 16.61
C TYR A 82 -9.49 3.25 18.09
N ALA A 83 -10.30 2.32 18.53
CA ALA A 83 -10.35 1.70 19.87
C ALA A 83 -10.24 2.73 21.03
N LEU A 84 -10.94 3.86 20.92
CA LEU A 84 -11.03 4.85 22.00
C LEU A 84 -11.84 4.30 23.16
N PHE A 85 -11.41 4.56 24.39
CA PHE A 85 -12.16 4.21 25.60
C PHE A 85 -13.40 5.11 25.72
N PRO A 86 -14.63 4.57 25.58
CA PRO A 86 -15.84 5.39 25.48
C PRO A 86 -16.23 6.12 26.77
N HIS A 87 -15.78 5.60 27.91
CA HIS A 87 -16.03 6.17 29.23
C HIS A 87 -15.04 7.29 29.63
N MET A 88 -13.92 7.40 28.90
CA MET A 88 -12.87 8.40 29.11
C MET A 88 -13.04 9.59 28.16
N ASN A 89 -12.69 10.80 28.61
CA ASN A 89 -12.58 11.97 27.73
C ASN A 89 -11.31 11.91 26.86
N VAL A 90 -11.10 12.90 25.99
CA VAL A 90 -9.94 12.98 25.08
C VAL A 90 -8.62 12.99 25.85
N ALA A 91 -8.50 13.86 26.86
CA ALA A 91 -7.27 13.94 27.67
C ALA A 91 -6.98 12.63 28.41
N GLU A 92 -8.00 11.97 28.94
CA GLU A 92 -7.87 10.69 29.63
C GLU A 92 -7.44 9.54 28.68
N ASN A 93 -8.03 9.50 27.46
CA ASN A 93 -7.63 8.56 26.43
C ASN A 93 -6.15 8.71 26.07
N ILE A 94 -5.68 9.94 25.85
CA ILE A 94 -4.29 10.24 25.54
C ILE A 94 -3.38 9.96 26.74
N ALA A 95 -3.80 10.34 27.95
CA ALA A 95 -3.02 10.15 29.19
C ALA A 95 -2.84 8.69 29.59
N TYR A 96 -3.64 7.75 29.04
CA TYR A 96 -3.69 6.38 29.53
C TYR A 96 -2.31 5.69 29.53
N GLY A 97 -1.62 5.74 28.41
CA GLY A 97 -0.27 5.18 28.27
C GLY A 97 0.74 5.85 29.21
N LEU A 98 0.72 7.17 29.28
CA LEU A 98 1.61 7.95 30.16
C LEU A 98 1.40 7.63 31.65
N LYS A 99 0.14 7.44 32.07
CA LYS A 99 -0.18 7.03 33.44
C LYS A 99 0.37 5.64 33.76
N ARG A 100 0.23 4.69 32.83
CA ARG A 100 0.78 3.32 32.98
C ARG A 100 2.30 3.29 33.01
N ALA A 101 2.95 4.21 32.30
CA ALA A 101 4.41 4.37 32.30
C ALA A 101 4.93 5.18 33.52
N GLY A 102 4.06 5.61 34.45
CA GLY A 102 4.48 6.33 35.66
C GLY A 102 4.92 7.78 35.43
N VAL A 103 4.60 8.37 34.26
CA VAL A 103 4.98 9.76 33.94
C VAL A 103 4.32 10.74 34.93
N ALA A 104 5.07 11.70 35.45
CA ALA A 104 4.59 12.70 36.42
C ALA A 104 3.41 13.55 35.88
N ALA A 105 2.51 13.99 36.78
CA ALA A 105 1.27 14.65 36.37
C ALA A 105 1.50 15.93 35.54
N ALA A 106 2.46 16.75 35.92
CA ALA A 106 2.80 18.00 35.19
C ALA A 106 3.34 17.69 33.77
N GLU A 107 4.21 16.71 33.65
CA GLU A 107 4.75 16.26 32.35
C GLU A 107 3.65 15.67 31.47
N ARG A 108 2.74 14.85 32.03
CA ARG A 108 1.58 14.34 31.28
C ARG A 108 0.76 15.44 30.67
N GLN A 109 0.45 16.50 31.48
CA GLN A 109 -0.35 17.63 31.02
C GLN A 109 0.34 18.38 29.86
N SER A 110 1.64 18.63 29.98
CA SER A 110 2.44 19.23 28.90
C SER A 110 2.45 18.41 27.63
N ARG A 111 2.70 17.08 27.73
CA ARG A 111 2.71 16.18 26.55
C ARG A 111 1.34 16.06 25.90
N ILE A 112 0.24 16.07 26.67
CA ILE A 112 -1.12 16.01 26.14
C ILE A 112 -1.43 17.29 25.35
N ALA A 113 -1.12 18.47 25.90
CA ALA A 113 -1.31 19.73 25.20
C ALA A 113 -0.51 19.75 23.89
N ALA A 114 0.78 19.42 23.94
CA ALA A 114 1.65 19.38 22.76
C ALA A 114 1.15 18.42 21.67
N VAL A 115 0.68 17.22 22.04
CA VAL A 115 0.19 16.26 21.04
C VAL A 115 -1.17 16.65 20.47
N LEU A 116 -2.04 17.32 21.26
CA LEU A 116 -3.31 17.85 20.77
C LEU A 116 -3.10 18.99 19.78
N ASP A 117 -2.15 19.88 20.04
CA ASP A 117 -1.72 20.92 19.09
C ASP A 117 -1.16 20.30 17.83
N LEU A 118 -0.33 19.26 17.97
CA LEU A 118 0.29 18.54 16.85
C LEU A 118 -0.75 17.92 15.90
N VAL A 119 -1.85 17.37 16.44
CA VAL A 119 -2.94 16.77 15.64
C VAL A 119 -4.08 17.77 15.32
N GLY A 120 -3.93 19.06 15.68
CA GLY A 120 -4.90 20.11 15.38
C GLY A 120 -6.24 19.96 16.13
N LEU A 121 -6.20 19.55 17.40
CA LEU A 121 -7.36 19.37 18.27
C LEU A 121 -7.26 20.13 19.62
N PRO A 122 -6.71 21.36 19.68
CA PRO A 122 -6.67 22.11 20.95
C PRO A 122 -8.08 22.40 21.44
N GLY A 123 -8.29 22.40 22.77
CA GLY A 123 -9.56 22.72 23.39
C GLY A 123 -10.60 21.59 23.39
N LEU A 124 -10.24 20.38 22.94
CA LEU A 124 -11.16 19.23 22.95
C LEU A 124 -10.92 18.26 24.11
N GLU A 125 -10.06 18.58 25.06
CA GLU A 125 -9.57 17.73 26.15
C GLU A 125 -10.70 17.09 26.97
N ALA A 126 -11.76 17.85 27.26
CA ALA A 126 -12.88 17.42 28.08
C ALA A 126 -13.95 16.63 27.34
N ARG A 127 -13.93 16.63 26.00
CA ARG A 127 -14.95 15.91 25.19
C ARG A 127 -14.81 14.40 25.30
N LYS A 128 -15.94 13.71 25.26
CA LYS A 128 -15.99 12.24 25.17
C LYS A 128 -16.02 11.79 23.72
N PRO A 129 -15.59 10.56 23.40
CA PRO A 129 -15.60 10.03 22.03
C PRO A 129 -16.93 10.15 21.30
N GLN A 130 -18.06 10.06 22.00
CA GLN A 130 -19.41 10.20 21.40
C GLN A 130 -19.70 11.60 20.87
N GLN A 131 -18.98 12.62 21.36
CA GLN A 131 -19.11 14.03 20.98
C GLN A 131 -18.17 14.42 19.83
N LEU A 132 -17.40 13.48 19.29
CA LEU A 132 -16.39 13.70 18.27
C LEU A 132 -16.87 13.20 16.91
N SER A 133 -16.53 13.92 15.84
CA SER A 133 -16.66 13.42 14.47
C SER A 133 -15.72 12.25 14.21
N GLY A 134 -15.92 11.50 13.12
CA GLY A 134 -15.04 10.39 12.71
C GLY A 134 -13.58 10.79 12.59
N GLY A 135 -13.29 11.90 11.89
CA GLY A 135 -11.94 12.43 11.74
C GLY A 135 -11.34 12.93 13.09
N GLN A 136 -12.14 13.50 13.98
CA GLN A 136 -11.67 13.86 15.32
C GLN A 136 -11.31 12.63 16.16
N LYS A 137 -12.12 11.55 16.09
CA LYS A 137 -11.80 10.26 16.74
C LYS A 137 -10.49 9.69 16.24
N GLN A 138 -10.29 9.70 14.94
CA GLN A 138 -9.04 9.28 14.30
C GLN A 138 -7.83 10.06 14.84
N ARG A 139 -7.90 11.39 14.84
CA ARG A 139 -6.82 12.26 15.36
C ARG A 139 -6.56 12.06 16.84
N VAL A 140 -7.59 11.80 17.66
CA VAL A 140 -7.42 11.45 19.08
C VAL A 140 -6.72 10.09 19.23
N ALA A 141 -7.07 9.07 18.43
CA ALA A 141 -6.38 7.79 18.45
C ALA A 141 -4.91 7.92 18.04
N LEU A 142 -4.65 8.75 17.04
CA LEU A 142 -3.30 9.08 16.59
C LEU A 142 -2.51 9.81 17.69
N ALA A 143 -3.10 10.83 18.35
CA ALA A 143 -2.50 11.52 19.48
C ALA A 143 -2.17 10.56 20.63
N ARG A 144 -3.09 9.64 20.97
CA ARG A 144 -2.87 8.61 21.98
C ARG A 144 -1.67 7.72 21.65
N SER A 145 -1.49 7.38 20.37
CA SER A 145 -0.38 6.56 19.92
C SER A 145 0.95 7.34 19.89
N LEU A 146 0.92 8.64 19.59
CA LEU A 146 2.10 9.49 19.46
C LEU A 146 2.60 10.07 20.77
N VAL A 147 1.73 10.27 21.78
CA VAL A 147 2.10 10.90 23.06
C VAL A 147 3.22 10.15 23.81
N MET A 148 3.36 8.85 23.54
CA MET A 148 4.42 8.00 24.06
C MET A 148 5.75 8.16 23.33
N GLN A 149 5.79 8.96 22.24
CA GLN A 149 6.97 9.17 21.41
C GLN A 149 7.60 7.87 20.90
N PRO A 150 6.82 7.00 20.21
CA PRO A 150 7.33 5.74 19.73
C PRO A 150 8.40 5.94 18.66
N ARG A 151 9.33 4.99 18.54
CA ARG A 151 10.27 4.90 17.40
C ARG A 151 9.58 4.47 16.12
N LEU A 152 8.51 3.69 16.26
CA LEU A 152 7.73 3.13 15.17
C LEU A 152 6.23 3.21 15.49
N LEU A 153 5.45 3.76 14.57
CA LEU A 153 3.99 3.76 14.64
C LEU A 153 3.41 2.83 13.60
N LEU A 154 2.58 1.90 14.04
CA LEU A 154 1.82 0.97 13.20
C LEU A 154 0.41 1.51 13.00
N LEU A 155 -0.04 1.56 11.75
CA LEU A 155 -1.34 2.08 11.34
C LEU A 155 -2.09 0.98 10.57
N ASP A 156 -3.14 0.44 11.15
CA ASP A 156 -3.96 -0.61 10.55
C ASP A 156 -5.17 0.02 9.86
N GLU A 157 -5.13 0.13 8.54
CA GLU A 157 -6.15 0.73 7.68
C GLU A 157 -6.68 2.08 8.21
N PRO A 158 -5.79 3.06 8.44
CA PRO A 158 -6.16 4.28 9.18
C PRO A 158 -7.25 5.11 8.51
N MET A 159 -7.44 4.99 7.20
CA MET A 159 -8.36 5.81 6.40
C MET A 159 -9.55 5.04 5.83
N ALA A 160 -9.73 3.76 6.19
CA ALA A 160 -10.76 2.89 5.61
C ALA A 160 -12.21 3.38 5.81
N ALA A 161 -12.47 4.12 6.89
CA ALA A 161 -13.80 4.63 7.22
C ALA A 161 -14.11 6.04 6.63
N LEU A 162 -13.20 6.60 5.80
CA LEU A 162 -13.33 7.95 5.26
C LEU A 162 -13.84 7.92 3.80
N ASP A 163 -14.62 8.95 3.43
CA ASP A 163 -14.91 9.23 2.03
C ASP A 163 -13.66 9.65 1.24
N ALA A 164 -13.73 9.63 -0.10
CA ALA A 164 -12.56 9.84 -0.96
C ALA A 164 -11.88 11.20 -0.75
N GLY A 165 -12.64 12.30 -0.66
CA GLY A 165 -12.06 13.64 -0.50
C GLY A 165 -11.43 13.84 0.88
N LEU A 166 -12.05 13.30 1.92
CA LEU A 166 -11.50 13.35 3.28
C LEU A 166 -10.29 12.43 3.41
N ARG A 167 -10.26 11.32 2.70
CA ARG A 167 -9.16 10.35 2.71
C ARG A 167 -7.87 10.95 2.17
N GLU A 168 -7.91 11.61 1.00
CA GLU A 168 -6.76 12.27 0.41
C GLU A 168 -6.17 13.33 1.35
N ARG A 169 -7.02 14.23 1.86
CA ARG A 169 -6.62 15.28 2.81
C ARG A 169 -6.00 14.70 4.08
N THR A 170 -6.62 13.69 4.67
CA THR A 170 -6.14 13.02 5.88
C THR A 170 -4.81 12.30 5.63
N GLY A 171 -4.63 11.72 4.45
CA GLY A 171 -3.35 11.11 4.05
C GLY A 171 -2.21 12.13 4.06
N LEU A 172 -2.41 13.28 3.44
CA LEU A 172 -1.41 14.36 3.43
C LEU A 172 -1.11 14.90 4.85
N GLU A 173 -2.14 15.03 5.69
CA GLU A 173 -1.97 15.41 7.10
C GLU A 173 -1.15 14.35 7.87
N LEU A 174 -1.43 13.07 7.65
CA LEU A 174 -0.68 11.96 8.25
C LEU A 174 0.79 11.97 7.82
N ARG A 175 1.06 12.23 6.53
CA ARG A 175 2.42 12.36 6.00
C ARG A 175 3.16 13.56 6.63
N ALA A 176 2.49 14.71 6.74
CA ALA A 176 3.05 15.89 7.38
C ALA A 176 3.36 15.65 8.87
N LEU A 177 2.49 14.91 9.57
CA LEU A 177 2.67 14.53 10.96
C LEU A 177 3.86 13.58 11.14
N GLN A 178 4.02 12.59 10.26
CA GLN A 178 5.16 11.69 10.26
C GLN A 178 6.49 12.46 10.15
N ARG A 179 6.56 13.43 9.22
CA ARG A 179 7.75 14.28 9.06
C ARG A 179 8.05 15.14 10.31
N LYS A 180 7.01 15.66 10.97
CA LYS A 180 7.17 16.45 12.19
C LYS A 180 7.65 15.63 13.39
N THR A 181 7.19 14.40 13.51
CA THR A 181 7.55 13.51 14.62
C THR A 181 8.89 12.83 14.43
N GLY A 182 9.35 12.63 13.18
CA GLY A 182 10.54 11.86 12.84
C GLY A 182 10.45 10.36 13.16
N ALA A 183 9.30 9.87 13.63
CA ALA A 183 9.08 8.45 13.85
C ALA A 183 8.90 7.71 12.51
N ALA A 184 9.30 6.44 12.45
CA ALA A 184 8.95 5.60 11.33
C ALA A 184 7.46 5.22 11.42
N PHE A 185 6.76 5.21 10.27
CA PHE A 185 5.37 4.78 10.18
C PHE A 185 5.27 3.56 9.28
N ILE A 186 4.53 2.55 9.72
CA ILE A 186 4.08 1.44 8.87
C ILE A 186 2.58 1.56 8.72
N MET A 187 2.11 1.80 7.50
CA MET A 187 0.70 1.85 7.17
C MET A 187 0.30 0.58 6.42
N VAL A 188 -0.67 -0.15 6.94
CA VAL A 188 -1.36 -1.20 6.19
C VAL A 188 -2.56 -0.56 5.52
N THR A 189 -2.70 -0.79 4.23
CA THR A 189 -3.87 -0.38 3.45
C THR A 189 -4.15 -1.39 2.33
N HIS A 190 -5.40 -1.47 1.90
CA HIS A 190 -5.79 -2.15 0.68
C HIS A 190 -5.95 -1.16 -0.49
N ASP A 191 -5.89 0.13 -0.23
CA ASP A 191 -5.94 1.19 -1.24
C ASP A 191 -4.54 1.46 -1.80
N GLN A 192 -4.39 1.17 -3.10
CA GLN A 192 -3.12 1.33 -3.79
C GLN A 192 -2.74 2.81 -3.94
N GLN A 193 -3.73 3.69 -4.13
CA GLN A 193 -3.49 5.13 -4.32
C GLN A 193 -2.94 5.75 -3.04
N GLU A 194 -3.47 5.34 -1.88
CA GLU A 194 -2.92 5.78 -0.58
C GLU A 194 -1.44 5.43 -0.45
N ALA A 195 -1.08 4.19 -0.73
CA ALA A 195 0.30 3.74 -0.60
C ALA A 195 1.24 4.43 -1.59
N LEU A 196 0.82 4.54 -2.86
CA LEU A 196 1.61 5.19 -3.91
C LEU A 196 1.83 6.68 -3.64
N ALA A 197 0.83 7.37 -3.05
CA ALA A 197 0.89 8.81 -2.80
C ALA A 197 1.66 9.17 -1.52
N LEU A 198 1.62 8.31 -0.48
CA LEU A 198 2.08 8.69 0.86
C LEU A 198 3.42 8.07 1.25
N ALA A 199 3.73 6.87 0.76
CA ALA A 199 4.88 6.13 1.25
C ALA A 199 6.21 6.53 0.58
N ASP A 200 7.31 6.45 1.34
CA ASP A 200 8.66 6.51 0.80
C ASP A 200 9.04 5.19 0.12
N ARG A 201 8.59 4.08 0.71
CA ARG A 201 8.71 2.73 0.15
C ARG A 201 7.45 1.93 0.45
N ILE A 202 7.15 1.01 -0.46
CA ILE A 202 6.05 0.07 -0.33
C ILE A 202 6.56 -1.37 -0.34
N ALA A 203 5.80 -2.28 0.26
CA ALA A 203 5.94 -3.71 0.02
C ALA A 203 4.59 -4.32 -0.35
N VAL A 204 4.59 -5.13 -1.39
CA VAL A 204 3.42 -5.91 -1.80
C VAL A 204 3.57 -7.32 -1.23
N LEU A 205 2.60 -7.72 -0.39
CA LEU A 205 2.55 -9.03 0.24
C LEU A 205 1.67 -9.99 -0.55
N GLU A 206 2.20 -11.18 -0.80
CA GLU A 206 1.49 -12.32 -1.38
C GLU A 206 1.77 -13.58 -0.57
N ALA A 207 0.73 -14.29 -0.17
CA ALA A 207 0.83 -15.58 0.54
C ALA A 207 1.84 -15.58 1.72
N GLY A 208 1.86 -14.51 2.52
CA GLY A 208 2.73 -14.38 3.69
C GLY A 208 4.19 -14.03 3.40
N ARG A 209 4.51 -13.66 2.16
CA ARG A 209 5.86 -13.24 1.71
C ARG A 209 5.83 -11.84 1.12
N VAL A 210 6.97 -11.16 1.11
CA VAL A 210 7.14 -9.93 0.34
C VAL A 210 7.40 -10.34 -1.12
N ALA A 211 6.42 -10.06 -2.00
CA ALA A 211 6.58 -10.31 -3.44
C ALA A 211 7.51 -9.27 -4.09
N GLN A 212 7.39 -8.01 -3.69
CA GLN A 212 8.28 -6.93 -4.12
C GLN A 212 8.26 -5.80 -3.10
N SER A 213 9.40 -5.11 -2.91
CA SER A 213 9.50 -3.91 -2.09
C SER A 213 10.44 -2.90 -2.73
N GLY A 214 10.10 -1.62 -2.68
CA GLY A 214 10.89 -0.53 -3.24
C GLY A 214 10.17 0.81 -3.17
N PRO A 215 10.74 1.87 -3.75
CA PRO A 215 10.04 3.13 -3.97
C PRO A 215 8.75 2.91 -4.77
N PRO A 216 7.65 3.64 -4.45
CA PRO A 216 6.35 3.43 -5.11
C PRO A 216 6.42 3.48 -6.64
N GLN A 217 7.14 4.45 -7.19
CA GLN A 217 7.30 4.61 -8.63
C GLN A 217 8.01 3.41 -9.28
N GLU A 218 9.03 2.86 -8.62
CA GLU A 218 9.78 1.70 -9.12
C GLU A 218 8.91 0.44 -9.12
N VAL A 219 8.24 0.14 -7.99
CA VAL A 219 7.39 -1.05 -7.86
C VAL A 219 6.20 -0.97 -8.83
N TYR A 220 5.66 0.23 -9.06
CA TYR A 220 4.60 0.46 -10.04
C TYR A 220 5.09 0.28 -11.48
N ALA A 221 6.20 0.95 -11.85
CA ALA A 221 6.68 0.96 -13.23
C ALA A 221 7.36 -0.35 -13.65
N ARG A 222 8.01 -1.05 -12.69
CA ARG A 222 8.81 -2.26 -12.93
C ARG A 222 8.39 -3.40 -12.00
N PRO A 223 7.16 -3.94 -12.15
CA PRO A 223 6.74 -5.10 -11.39
C PRO A 223 7.62 -6.29 -11.74
N THR A 224 8.00 -7.08 -10.72
CA THR A 224 8.88 -8.26 -10.90
C THR A 224 8.09 -9.54 -11.10
N THR A 225 6.80 -9.56 -10.75
CA THR A 225 5.93 -10.72 -10.88
C THR A 225 4.58 -10.36 -11.52
N ARG A 226 3.90 -11.36 -12.09
CA ARG A 226 2.52 -11.19 -12.60
C ARG A 226 1.56 -10.68 -11.53
N PHE A 227 1.74 -11.18 -10.30
CA PHE A 227 0.92 -10.76 -9.17
C PHE A 227 1.06 -9.26 -8.91
N VAL A 228 2.29 -8.76 -8.77
CA VAL A 228 2.54 -7.33 -8.52
C VAL A 228 2.03 -6.47 -9.67
N ALA A 229 2.25 -6.90 -10.93
CA ALA A 229 1.76 -6.20 -12.13
C ALA A 229 0.23 -6.07 -12.14
N ARG A 230 -0.49 -7.14 -11.84
CA ARG A 230 -1.96 -7.16 -11.79
C ARG A 230 -2.49 -6.45 -10.55
N PHE A 231 -1.81 -6.57 -9.42
CA PHE A 231 -2.24 -5.99 -8.15
C PHE A 231 -2.11 -4.47 -8.17
N LEU A 232 -0.96 -3.90 -8.60
CA LEU A 232 -0.75 -2.46 -8.65
C LEU A 232 -1.20 -1.87 -9.99
N GLY A 233 -2.31 -1.11 -10.00
CA GLY A 233 -2.81 -0.40 -11.17
C GLY A 233 -3.35 -1.29 -12.28
N ALA A 234 -3.62 -2.55 -12.01
CA ALA A 234 -4.23 -3.51 -12.95
C ALA A 234 -3.59 -3.47 -14.35
N ALA A 235 -2.26 -3.63 -14.44
CA ALA A 235 -1.56 -3.71 -15.71
C ALA A 235 -2.13 -4.82 -16.60
N ASN A 236 -2.09 -4.62 -17.91
CA ASN A 236 -2.33 -5.68 -18.87
C ASN A 236 -1.16 -6.67 -18.79
N VAL A 237 -1.42 -7.91 -18.45
CA VAL A 237 -0.43 -8.98 -18.43
C VAL A 237 -0.78 -9.94 -19.54
N LEU A 238 0.14 -10.09 -20.50
CA LEU A 238 0.01 -10.99 -21.63
C LEU A 238 1.01 -12.13 -21.50
N GLU A 239 0.53 -13.36 -21.51
CA GLU A 239 1.35 -14.56 -21.55
C GLU A 239 1.93 -14.77 -22.95
N GLY A 240 3.16 -15.27 -23.02
CA GLY A 240 3.80 -15.49 -24.31
C GLY A 240 5.20 -16.08 -24.17
N ARG A 241 5.96 -16.00 -25.25
CA ARG A 241 7.36 -16.44 -25.28
C ARG A 241 8.15 -15.69 -26.32
N MET A 242 9.44 -15.63 -26.11
CA MET A 242 10.37 -15.10 -27.12
C MET A 242 10.51 -16.08 -28.28
N ARG A 243 10.43 -15.57 -29.52
CA ARG A 243 10.83 -16.25 -30.76
C ARG A 243 11.83 -15.38 -31.50
N GLY A 244 13.10 -15.72 -31.37
CA GLY A 244 14.18 -14.84 -31.78
C GLY A 244 14.14 -13.56 -30.94
N ASP A 245 14.08 -12.41 -31.58
CA ASP A 245 14.03 -11.10 -30.93
C ASP A 245 12.60 -10.60 -30.65
N VAL A 246 11.57 -11.40 -30.94
CA VAL A 246 10.17 -10.97 -30.86
C VAL A 246 9.43 -11.76 -29.80
N PHE A 247 8.67 -11.05 -28.96
CA PHE A 247 7.74 -11.65 -28.00
C PHE A 247 6.39 -11.90 -28.68
N GLU A 248 6.00 -13.15 -28.75
CA GLU A 248 4.72 -13.60 -29.31
C GLU A 248 3.76 -14.03 -28.22
N SER A 249 2.54 -13.53 -28.28
CA SER A 249 1.44 -13.91 -27.40
C SER A 249 0.30 -14.51 -28.22
N ALA A 250 -0.05 -15.76 -27.93
CA ALA A 250 -1.20 -16.41 -28.55
C ALA A 250 -2.51 -15.71 -28.16
N GLU A 251 -2.60 -15.22 -26.92
CA GLU A 251 -3.77 -14.49 -26.41
C GLU A 251 -3.95 -13.13 -27.11
N ALA A 252 -2.86 -12.50 -27.52
CA ALA A 252 -2.91 -11.29 -28.32
C ALA A 252 -3.14 -11.56 -29.80
N GLY A 253 -2.80 -12.76 -30.31
CA GLY A 253 -2.85 -13.11 -31.71
C GLY A 253 -1.84 -12.34 -32.57
N ALA A 254 -0.78 -11.81 -31.96
CA ALA A 254 0.19 -10.95 -32.62
C ALA A 254 1.55 -10.96 -31.91
N ALA A 255 2.57 -10.50 -32.62
CA ALA A 255 3.84 -10.07 -32.04
C ALA A 255 3.63 -8.74 -31.30
N ILE A 256 4.10 -8.67 -30.04
CA ILE A 256 3.77 -7.56 -29.14
C ILE A 256 4.97 -6.65 -28.86
N ALA A 257 6.17 -7.21 -28.74
CA ALA A 257 7.38 -6.46 -28.42
C ALA A 257 8.62 -7.13 -28.98
N SER A 258 9.72 -6.42 -29.06
CA SER A 258 11.04 -6.91 -29.44
C SER A 258 12.12 -6.45 -28.47
N GLY A 259 13.30 -7.08 -28.52
CA GLY A 259 14.44 -6.69 -27.68
C GLY A 259 14.28 -7.05 -26.20
N LEU A 260 13.41 -7.99 -25.84
CA LEU A 260 13.24 -8.45 -24.46
C LEU A 260 14.18 -9.61 -24.14
N PRO A 261 14.51 -9.86 -22.86
CA PRO A 261 15.28 -11.02 -22.44
C PRO A 261 14.67 -12.34 -22.91
N ALA A 262 15.52 -13.30 -23.30
CA ALA A 262 15.08 -14.59 -23.88
C ALA A 262 14.20 -15.43 -22.96
N GLU A 263 14.39 -15.28 -21.64
CA GLU A 263 13.62 -15.95 -20.57
C GLU A 263 12.25 -15.32 -20.28
N THR A 264 11.86 -14.27 -21.02
CA THR A 264 10.57 -13.62 -20.83
C THR A 264 9.41 -14.56 -21.14
N ILE A 265 8.54 -14.79 -20.15
CA ILE A 265 7.37 -15.68 -20.26
C ILE A 265 6.03 -14.96 -20.20
N ALA A 266 6.05 -13.69 -19.78
CA ALA A 266 4.91 -12.78 -19.84
C ALA A 266 5.43 -11.35 -19.93
N ILE A 267 4.57 -10.43 -20.35
CA ILE A 267 4.85 -9.00 -20.31
C ILE A 267 3.75 -8.26 -19.54
N ALA A 268 4.13 -7.17 -18.89
CA ALA A 268 3.19 -6.23 -18.32
C ALA A 268 3.22 -4.91 -19.10
N LEU A 269 2.04 -4.37 -19.38
CA LEU A 269 1.86 -3.10 -20.07
C LEU A 269 0.78 -2.27 -19.39
N ARG A 270 1.11 -1.05 -18.98
CA ARG A 270 0.18 -0.15 -18.30
C ARG A 270 -0.84 0.42 -19.27
N ALA A 271 -2.09 0.62 -18.80
CA ALA A 271 -3.19 1.15 -19.60
C ALA A 271 -2.89 2.54 -20.17
N GLU A 272 -2.21 3.37 -19.40
CA GLU A 272 -1.81 4.74 -19.76
C GLU A 272 -0.66 4.82 -20.77
N HIS A 273 0.05 3.72 -21.00
CA HIS A 273 1.13 3.64 -21.99
C HIS A 273 0.66 3.14 -23.35
N ILE A 274 -0.59 2.71 -23.46
CA ILE A 274 -1.18 2.25 -24.72
C ILE A 274 -1.89 3.43 -25.37
N ARG A 275 -1.54 3.72 -26.62
CA ARG A 275 -2.12 4.82 -27.40
C ARG A 275 -2.94 4.25 -28.55
N LEU A 276 -4.08 4.90 -28.84
CA LEU A 276 -4.80 4.71 -30.09
C LEU A 276 -4.09 5.47 -31.18
N ILE A 277 -3.83 4.82 -32.31
CA ILE A 277 -3.16 5.41 -33.47
C ILE A 277 -3.96 5.16 -34.74
N SER A 278 -3.57 5.82 -35.85
CA SER A 278 -4.14 5.53 -37.16
C SER A 278 -3.81 4.10 -37.61
N ALA A 279 -4.77 3.42 -38.20
CA ALA A 279 -4.64 2.03 -38.66
C ALA A 279 -3.58 1.81 -39.75
N ASP A 280 -3.11 2.91 -40.38
CA ASP A 280 -2.13 2.87 -41.47
C ASP A 280 -0.67 2.85 -40.98
N GLN A 281 -0.45 2.94 -39.68
CA GLN A 281 0.92 2.90 -39.14
C GLN A 281 1.46 1.45 -39.06
N PRO A 282 2.72 1.22 -39.48
CA PRO A 282 3.35 -0.09 -39.36
C PRO A 282 3.57 -0.44 -37.86
N HIS A 283 3.63 -1.73 -37.55
CA HIS A 283 3.87 -2.26 -36.21
C HIS A 283 2.80 -1.92 -35.16
N CYS A 284 1.53 -1.84 -35.57
CA CYS A 284 0.40 -1.68 -34.65
C CYS A 284 -0.26 -3.02 -34.34
N VAL A 285 -0.77 -3.14 -33.12
CA VAL A 285 -1.66 -4.24 -32.73
C VAL A 285 -3.10 -3.79 -32.91
N ARG A 286 -3.90 -4.56 -33.67
CA ARG A 286 -5.31 -4.24 -33.90
C ARG A 286 -6.20 -4.91 -32.88
N GLY A 287 -7.28 -4.25 -32.49
CA GLY A 287 -8.29 -4.80 -31.61
C GLY A 287 -9.65 -4.16 -31.87
N VAL A 288 -10.68 -4.76 -31.25
CA VAL A 288 -12.07 -4.28 -31.33
C VAL A 288 -12.45 -3.72 -29.96
N VAL A 289 -13.00 -2.51 -29.93
CA VAL A 289 -13.52 -1.89 -28.70
C VAL A 289 -14.73 -2.70 -28.23
N GLU A 290 -14.66 -3.26 -27.03
CA GLU A 290 -15.79 -3.95 -26.38
C GLU A 290 -16.60 -3.03 -25.49
N ASP A 291 -15.91 -2.12 -24.76
CA ASP A 291 -16.54 -1.22 -23.81
C ASP A 291 -15.73 0.06 -23.61
N ALA A 292 -16.39 1.12 -23.15
CA ALA A 292 -15.80 2.41 -22.82
C ALA A 292 -16.48 3.03 -21.59
N ALA A 293 -15.74 3.17 -20.49
CA ALA A 293 -16.23 3.71 -19.24
C ALA A 293 -15.55 5.05 -18.91
N PHE A 294 -16.34 6.11 -18.70
CA PHE A 294 -15.82 7.42 -18.29
C PHE A 294 -15.44 7.41 -16.79
N ARG A 295 -14.23 7.91 -16.46
CA ARG A 295 -13.70 7.93 -15.09
C ARG A 295 -13.54 9.33 -14.49
N GLY A 296 -13.98 10.35 -15.21
CA GLY A 296 -13.92 11.76 -14.80
C GLY A 296 -12.90 12.56 -15.62
N ASP A 297 -11.66 12.13 -15.65
CA ASP A 297 -10.54 12.77 -16.37
C ASP A 297 -10.15 12.04 -17.67
N ASP A 298 -10.44 10.73 -17.75
CA ASP A 298 -10.19 9.91 -18.93
C ASP A 298 -11.29 8.85 -19.14
N TRP A 299 -11.13 8.07 -20.21
CA TRP A 299 -11.93 6.91 -20.54
C TRP A 299 -11.09 5.63 -20.33
N LEU A 300 -11.65 4.63 -19.66
CA LEU A 300 -11.13 3.28 -19.67
C LEU A 300 -11.79 2.51 -20.81
N LEU A 301 -11.00 2.18 -21.81
CA LEU A 301 -11.44 1.32 -22.91
C LEU A 301 -11.07 -0.12 -22.64
N ILE A 302 -11.96 -1.06 -22.98
CA ILE A 302 -11.69 -2.49 -23.01
C ILE A 302 -11.62 -2.89 -24.48
N ILE A 303 -10.45 -3.32 -24.91
CA ILE A 303 -10.16 -3.64 -26.31
C ILE A 303 -9.81 -5.13 -26.41
N ARG A 304 -10.61 -5.86 -27.20
CA ARG A 304 -10.37 -7.27 -27.47
C ARG A 304 -9.41 -7.43 -28.64
N LEU A 305 -8.33 -8.15 -28.41
CA LEU A 305 -7.33 -8.52 -29.40
C LEU A 305 -7.77 -9.75 -30.23
N PRO A 306 -7.16 -10.00 -31.41
CA PRO A 306 -7.50 -11.13 -32.27
C PRO A 306 -7.41 -12.50 -31.59
N GLY A 307 -6.45 -12.69 -30.67
CA GLY A 307 -6.29 -13.92 -29.88
C GLY A 307 -7.22 -14.03 -28.68
N GLY A 308 -8.11 -13.05 -28.43
CA GLY A 308 -9.10 -13.05 -27.38
C GLY A 308 -8.70 -12.33 -26.10
N ALA A 309 -7.44 -11.91 -25.94
CA ALA A 309 -7.03 -11.10 -24.80
C ALA A 309 -7.76 -9.76 -24.78
N ARG A 310 -8.04 -9.26 -23.57
CA ARG A 310 -8.64 -7.96 -23.34
C ARG A 310 -7.62 -7.00 -22.78
N LEU A 311 -7.36 -5.92 -23.48
CA LEU A 311 -6.51 -4.81 -23.01
C LEU A 311 -7.34 -3.70 -22.40
N ARG A 312 -6.88 -3.20 -21.30
CA ARG A 312 -7.34 -1.96 -20.65
C ARG A 312 -6.50 -0.81 -21.22
N VAL A 313 -7.14 0.22 -21.74
CA VAL A 313 -6.46 1.39 -22.34
C VAL A 313 -7.03 2.65 -21.71
N ALA A 314 -6.18 3.53 -21.19
CA ALA A 314 -6.57 4.86 -20.74
C ALA A 314 -6.54 5.83 -21.92
N HIS A 315 -7.66 6.51 -22.15
CA HIS A 315 -7.82 7.39 -23.32
C HIS A 315 -8.40 8.74 -22.93
N ALA A 316 -7.69 9.83 -23.22
CA ALA A 316 -8.09 11.19 -22.82
C ALA A 316 -9.07 11.86 -23.78
N GLY A 317 -9.24 11.35 -25.00
CA GLY A 317 -10.11 11.94 -26.03
C GLY A 317 -11.53 11.36 -26.03
N ALA A 318 -12.34 11.74 -27.02
CA ALA A 318 -13.61 11.11 -27.30
C ALA A 318 -13.38 9.61 -27.59
N PRO A 319 -14.10 8.70 -26.91
CA PRO A 319 -13.87 7.29 -27.09
C PRO A 319 -14.41 6.81 -28.43
N PRO A 320 -13.75 5.85 -29.11
CA PRO A 320 -14.36 5.12 -30.22
C PRO A 320 -15.57 4.31 -29.72
N ALA A 321 -16.51 4.03 -30.62
CA ALA A 321 -17.72 3.29 -30.27
C ALA A 321 -17.42 1.79 -30.04
N PRO A 322 -18.19 1.10 -29.18
CA PRO A 322 -18.15 -0.34 -29.12
C PRO A 322 -18.40 -0.98 -30.49
N GLY A 323 -17.56 -1.91 -30.89
CA GLY A 323 -17.53 -2.53 -32.21
C GLY A 323 -16.52 -1.92 -33.18
N ASP A 324 -16.00 -0.73 -32.91
CA ASP A 324 -14.98 -0.10 -33.73
C ASP A 324 -13.66 -0.89 -33.68
N THR A 325 -13.01 -1.02 -34.85
CA THR A 325 -11.66 -1.56 -34.93
C THR A 325 -10.66 -0.42 -34.74
N VAL A 326 -9.76 -0.58 -33.79
CA VAL A 326 -8.73 0.40 -33.45
C VAL A 326 -7.33 -0.21 -33.59
N ALA A 327 -6.35 0.66 -33.87
CA ALA A 327 -4.93 0.31 -33.85
C ALA A 327 -4.29 0.86 -32.58
N LEU A 328 -3.46 0.01 -31.95
CA LEU A 328 -2.80 0.25 -30.67
C LEU A 328 -1.28 0.29 -30.87
N ALA A 329 -0.64 1.24 -30.21
CA ALA A 329 0.81 1.31 -30.14
C ALA A 329 1.27 1.69 -28.73
N TRP A 330 2.50 1.34 -28.42
CA TRP A 330 3.21 1.67 -27.18
C TRP A 330 4.71 1.77 -27.45
N GLU A 331 5.40 2.43 -26.54
CA GLU A 331 6.85 2.52 -26.61
C GLU A 331 7.47 1.22 -26.07
N ALA A 332 8.56 0.75 -26.70
CA ALA A 332 9.24 -0.47 -26.27
C ALA A 332 9.68 -0.41 -24.79
N ALA A 333 10.10 0.76 -24.32
CA ALA A 333 10.48 0.98 -22.93
C ALA A 333 9.32 0.84 -21.91
N SER A 334 8.07 0.88 -22.37
CA SER A 334 6.88 0.70 -21.54
C SER A 334 6.49 -0.76 -21.32
N VAL A 335 7.11 -1.67 -22.06
CA VAL A 335 6.88 -3.12 -21.93
C VAL A 335 7.80 -3.68 -20.86
N VAL A 336 7.22 -4.22 -19.81
CA VAL A 336 7.97 -4.81 -18.69
C VAL A 336 7.99 -6.32 -18.82
N PRO A 337 9.18 -6.95 -19.00
CA PRO A 337 9.29 -8.40 -19.06
C PRO A 337 9.06 -9.03 -17.66
N LEU A 338 8.37 -10.17 -17.64
CA LEU A 338 8.09 -10.95 -16.44
C LEU A 338 8.66 -12.35 -16.61
N PHE A 339 9.28 -12.87 -15.54
CA PHE A 339 10.02 -14.14 -15.55
C PHE A 339 9.38 -15.21 -14.65
N ALA A 340 8.38 -14.82 -13.82
CA ALA A 340 7.71 -15.69 -12.87
C ALA A 340 6.21 -15.34 -12.69
#